data_64749ed5f9c6c9c2b5e2e310c4bb0d77
#
_entry.id   64749ed5f9c6c9c2b5e2e310c4bb0d77
#
_cell.length_a   1.000
_cell.length_b   1.000
_cell.length_c   1.000
_cell.angle_alpha   90.00
_cell.angle_beta   90.00
_cell.angle_gamma   90.00
#
_symmetry.space_group_name_H-M   'P 1'
#
loop_
_entity.id
_entity.type
_entity.pdbx_description
1 polymer ?
#
loop_
_entity_poly.entity_id
_entity_poly.type
_entity_poly.pdbx_seq_one_letter_code
_entity_poly.pdbx_strand_id
1 'polypeptide(L)'
;MYDKATLDKERVDNEILFSKTVKAGKRIYYIDVKRDRKGEFYLSLTESKRLKEQSDEQHPAFEKHKIFLYREDLSKFMDAFAEAAKYAQASAVQK
;
A
#
# COMPACT_ATOMS: atom_id res chain seq x y z
N MET A 1 23.47 0.72 6.07
CA MET A 1 22.79 0.67 4.90
C MET A 1 22.12 -0.62 4.74
N TYR A 2 21.05 -0.55 4.17
CA TYR A 2 20.40 -1.72 4.04
C TYR A 2 21.16 -2.50 3.10
N ASP A 3 20.92 -3.67 3.18
CA ASP A 3 21.56 -4.57 2.50
C ASP A 3 20.94 -4.82 1.19
N LYS A 4 21.65 -4.58 0.16
CA LYS A 4 21.15 -4.78 -1.14
C LYS A 4 20.80 -6.23 -1.39
N ALA A 5 21.56 -7.10 -0.84
CA ALA A 5 21.27 -8.50 -0.99
C ALA A 5 19.97 -8.87 -0.33
N THR A 6 19.67 -8.27 0.79
CA THR A 6 18.41 -8.52 1.46
C THR A 6 17.25 -8.03 0.62
N LEU A 7 17.42 -6.88 0.03
CA LEU A 7 16.39 -6.34 -0.81
C LEU A 7 16.14 -7.20 -2.03
N ASP A 8 17.19 -7.67 -2.64
CA ASP A 8 17.06 -8.55 -3.79
C ASP A 8 16.38 -9.84 -3.41
N LYS A 9 16.73 -10.35 -2.25
CA LYS A 9 16.12 -11.53 -1.75
C LYS A 9 14.64 -11.39 -1.55
N GLU A 10 14.24 -10.26 -1.03
CA GLU A 10 12.84 -9.99 -0.86
C GLU A 10 12.10 -9.97 -2.17
N ARG A 11 12.69 -9.37 -3.18
CA ARG A 11 12.04 -9.32 -4.46
C ARG A 11 11.86 -10.69 -5.06
N VAL A 12 12.84 -11.54 -4.86
CA VAL A 12 12.75 -12.89 -5.38
C VAL A 12 11.71 -13.71 -4.65
N ASP A 13 11.69 -13.57 -3.33
CA ASP A 13 10.81 -14.37 -2.51
C ASP A 13 9.38 -13.88 -2.50
N ASN A 14 9.18 -12.59 -2.73
CA ASN A 14 7.87 -11.99 -2.57
C ASN A 14 7.34 -11.50 -3.90
N GLU A 15 7.03 -12.43 -4.73
CA GLU A 15 6.55 -12.09 -6.04
C GLU A 15 5.12 -11.56 -5.97
N ILE A 16 4.82 -10.62 -6.82
CA ILE A 16 3.50 -10.01 -6.87
C ILE A 16 2.57 -10.87 -7.70
N LEU A 17 1.50 -11.33 -7.07
CA LEU A 17 0.55 -12.20 -7.72
C LEU A 17 -0.64 -11.45 -8.27
N PHE A 18 -0.95 -10.33 -7.68
CA PHE A 18 -2.11 -9.55 -8.08
C PHE A 18 -1.88 -8.13 -7.61
N SER A 19 -2.34 -7.17 -8.37
CA SER A 19 -2.07 -5.78 -8.04
C SER A 19 -3.22 -4.90 -8.48
N LYS A 20 -3.56 -3.94 -7.64
CA LYS A 20 -4.54 -2.92 -7.97
C LYS A 20 -3.96 -1.57 -7.64
N THR A 21 -4.34 -0.59 -8.42
CA THR A 21 -3.87 0.77 -8.21
C THR A 21 -5.06 1.70 -8.09
N VAL A 22 -5.02 2.57 -7.10
CA VAL A 22 -6.06 3.57 -6.90
C VAL A 22 -5.41 4.93 -6.98
N LYS A 23 -5.86 5.73 -7.93
CA LYS A 23 -5.34 7.08 -8.09
C LYS A 23 -6.27 8.05 -7.42
N ALA A 24 -5.72 8.92 -6.59
CA ALA A 24 -6.52 9.84 -5.81
C ALA A 24 -5.80 11.18 -5.70
N GLY A 25 -5.88 11.97 -6.73
CA GLY A 25 -5.24 13.26 -6.76
C GLY A 25 -3.73 13.11 -6.74
N LYS A 26 -3.10 13.70 -5.72
CA LYS A 26 -1.66 13.62 -5.59
C LYS A 26 -1.18 12.32 -5.03
N ARG A 27 -2.09 11.46 -4.62
CA ARG A 27 -1.74 10.18 -4.03
C ARG A 27 -2.09 9.04 -4.93
N ILE A 28 -1.29 8.02 -4.87
CA ILE A 28 -1.57 6.78 -5.58
C ILE A 28 -1.39 5.67 -4.56
N TYR A 29 -2.35 4.76 -4.53
CA TYR A 29 -2.28 3.63 -3.62
C TYR A 29 -2.10 2.38 -4.43
N TYR A 30 -1.12 1.59 -4.03
CA TYR A 30 -0.86 0.31 -4.67
C TYR A 30 -1.22 -0.80 -3.70
N ILE A 31 -2.07 -1.70 -4.14
CA ILE A 31 -2.49 -2.82 -3.32
C ILE A 31 -2.01 -4.07 -3.99
N ASP A 32 -1.00 -4.68 -3.44
CA ASP A 32 -0.35 -5.83 -4.05
C ASP A 32 -0.54 -7.07 -3.20
N VAL A 33 -0.86 -8.18 -3.85
CA VAL A 33 -0.89 -9.46 -3.17
C VAL A 33 0.43 -10.15 -3.46
N LYS A 34 1.11 -10.56 -2.40
CA LYS A 34 2.41 -11.18 -2.53
C LYS A 34 2.42 -12.49 -1.77
N ARG A 35 3.45 -13.27 -2.02
CA ARG A 35 3.63 -14.54 -1.35
C ARG A 35 5.01 -14.55 -0.75
N ASP A 36 5.11 -14.94 0.52
CA ASP A 36 6.41 -14.96 1.16
C ASP A 36 7.10 -16.30 0.90
N ARG A 37 8.26 -16.48 1.52
CA ARG A 37 9.05 -17.66 1.33
C ARG A 37 8.34 -18.94 1.71
N LYS A 38 7.45 -18.86 2.67
CA LYS A 38 6.72 -20.01 3.14
C LYS A 38 5.49 -20.29 2.31
N GLY A 39 5.25 -19.47 1.31
CA GLY A 39 4.09 -19.66 0.48
C GLY A 39 2.84 -19.02 1.02
N GLU A 40 2.96 -18.17 2.07
CA GLU A 40 1.82 -17.51 2.65
C GLU A 40 1.54 -16.20 1.92
N PHE A 41 0.27 -15.94 1.68
CA PHE A 41 -0.13 -14.72 1.01
C PHE A 41 -0.24 -13.58 2.00
N TYR A 42 0.09 -12.39 1.55
CA TYR A 42 -0.11 -11.20 2.35
C TYR A 42 -0.32 -10.02 1.41
N LEU A 43 -0.85 -8.93 1.93
CA LEU A 43 -1.05 -7.72 1.16
C LEU A 43 0.00 -6.69 1.51
N SER A 44 0.42 -5.98 0.48
CA SER A 44 1.31 -4.84 0.68
C SER A 44 0.55 -3.62 0.17
N LEU A 45 0.31 -2.68 1.07
CA LEU A 45 -0.39 -1.46 0.72
C LEU A 45 0.58 -0.32 0.75
N THR A 46 0.75 0.36 -0.38
CA THR A 46 1.71 1.45 -0.48
C THR A 46 0.97 2.72 -0.84
N GLU A 47 1.20 3.76 -0.08
CA GLU A 47 0.71 5.08 -0.42
C GLU A 47 1.88 5.88 -0.95
N SER A 48 1.73 6.46 -2.12
CA SER A 48 2.76 7.29 -2.72
C SER A 48 2.17 8.67 -2.94
N LYS A 49 2.75 9.66 -2.33
CA LYS A 49 2.25 11.02 -2.42
C LYS A 49 3.31 11.92 -3.03
N ARG A 50 2.91 12.71 -4.00
CA ARG A 50 3.84 13.62 -4.63
C ARG A 50 3.97 14.87 -3.76
N LEU A 51 5.21 15.29 -3.54
CA LEU A 51 5.50 16.46 -2.72
C LEU A 51 5.83 17.62 -3.62
N LYS A 52 4.92 18.57 -3.64
CA LYS A 52 5.06 19.72 -4.51
C LYS A 52 6.22 20.61 -4.17
N GLU A 53 6.40 20.87 -2.91
CA GLU A 53 7.43 21.78 -2.48
C GLU A 53 8.83 21.31 -2.76
N GLN A 54 9.00 20.02 -2.85
CA GLN A 54 10.32 19.45 -3.02
C GLN A 54 10.53 18.86 -4.38
N SER A 55 9.57 19.09 -5.27
CA SER A 55 9.66 18.52 -6.59
C SER A 55 10.00 19.58 -7.58
N ASP A 56 10.76 19.22 -8.59
CA ASP A 56 10.86 20.07 -9.76
C ASP A 56 10.61 19.16 -10.94
N GLU A 57 10.74 19.69 -12.12
CA GLU A 57 10.39 18.95 -13.30
C GLU A 57 11.29 17.76 -13.53
N GLN A 58 12.52 17.91 -13.12
CA GLN A 58 13.48 16.85 -13.35
C GLN A 58 13.61 15.90 -12.21
N HIS A 59 13.24 16.34 -11.01
CA HIS A 59 13.45 15.53 -9.81
C HIS A 59 12.23 15.54 -8.94
N PRO A 60 11.18 14.86 -9.38
CA PRO A 60 9.98 14.81 -8.56
C PRO A 60 10.26 14.05 -7.28
N ALA A 61 9.72 14.56 -6.20
CA ALA A 61 9.88 13.94 -4.90
C ALA A 61 8.58 13.29 -4.48
N PHE A 62 8.67 12.11 -3.89
CA PHE A 62 7.52 11.36 -3.43
C PHE A 62 7.75 10.94 -2.01
N GLU A 63 6.67 10.91 -1.26
CA GLU A 63 6.68 10.37 0.08
C GLU A 63 5.93 9.07 0.03
N LYS A 64 6.53 7.99 0.47
CA LYS A 64 5.91 6.68 0.39
C LYS A 64 5.80 6.04 1.76
N HIS A 65 4.66 5.43 1.98
CA HIS A 65 4.40 4.71 3.21
C HIS A 65 3.83 3.36 2.85
N LYS A 66 4.34 2.34 3.51
CA LYS A 66 3.94 0.99 3.17
C LYS A 66 3.56 0.23 4.42
N ILE A 67 2.49 -0.52 4.35
CA ILE A 67 2.12 -1.40 5.43
C ILE A 67 1.84 -2.78 4.87
N PHE A 68 1.97 -3.78 5.72
CA PHE A 68 1.73 -5.15 5.33
C PHE A 68 0.59 -5.70 6.13
N LEU A 69 -0.30 -6.41 5.46
CA LEU A 69 -1.44 -7.03 6.10
C LEU A 69 -1.39 -8.51 5.82
N TYR A 70 -1.33 -9.29 6.88
CA TYR A 70 -1.14 -10.71 6.73
C TYR A 70 -2.48 -11.43 6.63
N ARG A 71 -2.45 -12.56 5.97
CA ARG A 71 -3.65 -13.28 5.61
C ARG A 71 -4.57 -13.55 6.80
N GLU A 72 -4.00 -13.92 7.94
CA GLU A 72 -4.81 -14.25 9.08
C GLU A 72 -5.52 -13.05 9.68
N ASP A 73 -5.07 -11.84 9.34
CA ASP A 73 -5.69 -10.62 9.85
C ASP A 73 -6.57 -9.91 8.85
N LEU A 74 -6.61 -10.39 7.64
CA LEU A 74 -7.31 -9.67 6.57
C LEU A 74 -8.80 -9.51 6.84
N SER A 75 -9.42 -10.56 7.30
CA SER A 75 -10.85 -10.49 7.55
C SER A 75 -11.19 -9.43 8.58
N LYS A 76 -10.46 -9.40 9.68
CA LYS A 76 -10.67 -8.42 10.70
C LYS A 76 -10.42 -7.02 10.21
N PHE A 77 -9.33 -6.88 9.46
CA PHE A 77 -8.97 -5.57 8.94
C PHE A 77 -10.02 -5.06 7.98
N MET A 78 -10.47 -5.91 7.07
CA MET A 78 -11.43 -5.50 6.07
C MET A 78 -12.77 -5.13 6.70
N ASP A 79 -13.20 -5.87 7.69
CA ASP A 79 -14.45 -5.56 8.35
C ASP A 79 -14.38 -4.21 9.04
N ALA A 80 -13.30 -3.96 9.76
CA ALA A 80 -13.15 -2.70 10.46
C ALA A 80 -13.02 -1.55 9.47
N PHE A 81 -12.27 -1.77 8.41
CA PHE A 81 -12.07 -0.74 7.41
C PHE A 81 -13.38 -0.39 6.72
N ALA A 82 -14.16 -1.40 6.37
CA ALA A 82 -15.43 -1.16 5.71
C ALA A 82 -16.39 -0.38 6.61
N GLU A 83 -16.39 -0.69 7.88
CA GLU A 83 -17.22 0.00 8.83
C GLU A 83 -16.83 1.46 8.96
N ALA A 84 -15.54 1.69 9.07
CA ALA A 84 -15.04 3.05 9.19
C ALA A 84 -15.31 3.85 7.92
N ALA A 85 -15.14 3.24 6.78
CA ALA A 85 -15.38 3.91 5.51
C ALA A 85 -16.85 4.29 5.37
N LYS A 86 -17.71 3.40 5.78
CA LYS A 86 -19.14 3.65 5.72
C LYS A 86 -19.52 4.85 6.59
N TYR A 87 -18.98 4.88 7.77
CA TYR A 87 -19.25 5.98 8.68
C TYR A 87 -18.76 7.29 8.08
N ALA A 88 -17.57 7.29 7.54
CA ALA A 88 -17.00 8.50 6.95
C ALA A 88 -17.82 9.00 5.78
N GLN A 89 -18.28 8.09 4.94
CA GLN A 89 -19.06 8.47 3.78
C GLN A 89 -20.43 8.99 4.17
N ALA A 90 -21.03 8.39 5.16
CA ALA A 90 -22.33 8.85 5.62
C ALA A 90 -22.22 10.22 6.25
N SER A 91 -21.19 10.45 7.04
CA SER A 91 -21.00 11.75 7.66
C SER A 91 -20.80 12.83 6.63
N ALA A 92 -20.09 12.55 5.58
CA ALA A 92 -19.87 13.50 4.52
C ALA A 92 -21.19 13.86 3.85
N VAL A 93 -22.02 12.90 3.66
CA VAL A 93 -23.31 13.13 3.02
C VAL A 93 -24.21 13.99 3.89
N GLN A 94 -24.12 13.81 5.18
CA GLN A 94 -24.98 14.52 6.08
C GLN A 94 -24.62 16.00 6.23
N LYS A 95 -23.49 16.36 5.77
CA LYS A 95 -23.15 17.76 5.78
C LYS A 95 -23.79 18.47 4.63
#